data_bea2681187a415de0371e5ea4eee5c08
#
_entry.id   bea2681187a415de0371e5ea4eee5c08
#
_cell.length_a   1.000
_cell.length_b   1.000
_cell.length_c   1.000
_cell.angle_alpha   90.00
_cell.angle_beta   90.00
_cell.angle_gamma   90.00
#
_symmetry.space_group_name_H-M   'P 1'
#
loop_
_entity.id
_entity.type
_entity.pdbx_description
1 polymer ?
#
loop_
_entity_poly.entity_id
_entity_poly.type
_entity_poly.pdbx_seq_one_letter_code
_entity_poly.pdbx_strand_id
1 'polypeptide(L)'
;VLGRGVKDLDFVVADGSVRLAKAVRRRFDGVWYSLDDEHQTARVILERGQPDELVLDFTSFIGGSLEEDLRQRDFTINAMAIDLDSLKVVIDPWGGQDDLKKGRLRLGNPNSMLSDPLRALRAVRMTRAFDLDLTLEIYEQLRVAIRNLNRISGERIRDELLKCLAIPDL
;
A
#
# COMPACT_ATOMS: atom_id res chain seq x y z
N VAL A 1 -4.23 -9.14 -10.08
CA VAL A 1 -3.44 -8.97 -11.30
C VAL A 1 -2.38 -10.07 -11.43
N LEU A 2 -1.62 -10.36 -10.39
CA LEU A 2 -0.51 -11.33 -10.44
C LEU A 2 -0.88 -12.78 -10.04
N GLY A 3 -2.15 -13.06 -9.70
CA GLY A 3 -2.61 -14.40 -9.32
C GLY A 3 -2.00 -14.97 -8.04
N ARG A 4 -1.42 -14.13 -7.18
CA ARG A 4 -0.85 -14.53 -5.89
C ARG A 4 -1.94 -14.63 -4.83
N GLY A 5 -1.78 -15.52 -3.85
CA GLY A 5 -2.64 -15.57 -2.67
C GLY A 5 -2.56 -14.26 -1.88
N VAL A 6 -3.70 -13.83 -1.33
CA VAL A 6 -3.83 -12.56 -0.59
C VAL A 6 -4.21 -12.88 0.84
N LYS A 7 -3.50 -12.29 1.81
CA LYS A 7 -3.81 -12.33 3.24
C LYS A 7 -4.20 -10.96 3.79
N ASP A 8 -3.91 -9.89 3.04
CA ASP A 8 -4.21 -8.51 3.39
C ASP A 8 -5.15 -7.91 2.33
N LEU A 9 -6.24 -7.32 2.75
CA LEU A 9 -7.18 -6.59 1.90
C LEU A 9 -7.31 -5.15 2.40
N ASP A 10 -6.99 -4.19 1.54
CA ASP A 10 -7.11 -2.76 1.82
C ASP A 10 -8.41 -2.23 1.22
N PHE A 11 -9.30 -1.73 2.05
CA PHE A 11 -10.56 -1.10 1.66
C PHE A 11 -10.46 0.41 1.82
N VAL A 12 -10.84 1.13 0.79
CA VAL A 12 -10.95 2.58 0.85
C VAL A 12 -12.41 2.99 0.61
N VAL A 13 -12.92 3.88 1.43
CA VAL A 13 -14.31 4.35 1.40
C VAL A 13 -14.35 5.87 1.43
N ALA A 14 -15.41 6.46 0.91
CA ALA A 14 -15.57 7.91 0.91
C ALA A 14 -15.60 8.50 2.34
N ASP A 15 -16.26 7.81 3.27
CA ASP A 15 -16.41 8.20 4.66
C ASP A 15 -16.77 7.00 5.54
N GLY A 16 -16.52 7.11 6.85
CA GLY A 16 -16.99 6.15 7.84
C GLY A 16 -16.24 4.81 7.88
N SER A 17 -14.97 4.77 7.46
CA SER A 17 -14.10 3.58 7.48
C SER A 17 -14.07 2.89 8.84
N VAL A 18 -13.91 3.63 9.94
CA VAL A 18 -13.91 3.09 11.31
C VAL A 18 -15.27 2.47 11.67
N ARG A 19 -16.37 3.09 11.24
CA ARG A 19 -17.72 2.54 11.46
C ARG A 19 -17.91 1.23 10.69
N LEU A 20 -17.44 1.18 9.45
CA LEU A 20 -17.46 -0.02 8.63
C LEU A 20 -16.60 -1.13 9.25
N ALA A 21 -15.37 -0.84 9.65
CA ALA A 21 -14.48 -1.79 10.32
C ALA A 21 -15.15 -2.40 11.57
N LYS A 22 -15.77 -1.57 12.42
CA LYS A 22 -16.51 -2.05 13.60
C LYS A 22 -17.71 -2.93 13.23
N ALA A 23 -18.39 -2.66 12.13
CA ALA A 23 -19.51 -3.49 11.63
C ALA A 23 -19.00 -4.84 11.13
N VAL A 24 -17.92 -4.87 10.36
CA VAL A 24 -17.25 -6.09 9.88
C VAL A 24 -16.76 -6.93 11.07
N ARG A 25 -16.05 -6.32 12.02
CA ARG A 25 -15.62 -6.99 13.26
C ARG A 25 -16.78 -7.70 13.97
N ARG A 26 -17.93 -7.02 14.13
CA ARG A 26 -19.10 -7.62 14.78
C ARG A 26 -19.73 -8.74 13.97
N ARG A 27 -19.73 -8.61 12.64
CA ARG A 27 -20.37 -9.61 11.74
C ARG A 27 -19.59 -10.90 11.64
N PHE A 28 -18.23 -10.83 11.73
CA PHE A 28 -17.32 -11.93 11.50
C PHE A 28 -16.52 -12.33 12.75
N ASP A 29 -16.88 -11.79 13.92
CA ASP A 29 -16.21 -12.04 15.21
C ASP A 29 -14.69 -11.82 15.20
N GLY A 30 -14.24 -10.78 14.47
CA GLY A 30 -12.84 -10.43 14.35
C GLY A 30 -12.31 -9.60 15.52
N VAL A 31 -11.02 -9.31 15.49
CA VAL A 31 -10.36 -8.34 16.40
C VAL A 31 -10.18 -7.03 15.68
N TRP A 32 -10.49 -5.91 16.32
CA TRP A 32 -10.42 -4.56 15.75
C TRP A 32 -9.35 -3.71 16.43
N TYR A 33 -8.66 -2.89 15.64
CA TYR A 33 -7.68 -1.90 16.09
C TYR A 33 -7.88 -0.58 15.36
N SER A 34 -7.74 0.58 16.07
CA SER A 34 -7.48 1.86 15.42
C SER A 34 -5.99 1.92 15.07
N LEU A 35 -5.66 2.22 13.83
CA LEU A 35 -4.29 2.40 13.37
C LEU A 35 -3.90 3.87 13.31
N ASP A 36 -4.83 4.71 12.87
CA ASP A 36 -4.64 6.15 12.73
C ASP A 36 -5.99 6.86 12.86
N ASP A 37 -6.13 7.65 13.90
CA ASP A 37 -7.38 8.38 14.17
C ASP A 37 -7.54 9.61 13.28
N GLU A 38 -6.42 10.24 12.87
CA GLU A 38 -6.42 11.41 11.99
C GLU A 38 -6.89 11.03 10.58
N HIS A 39 -6.35 9.93 10.04
CA HIS A 39 -6.71 9.42 8.72
C HIS A 39 -7.86 8.40 8.77
N GLN A 40 -8.52 8.26 9.92
CA GLN A 40 -9.64 7.32 10.09
C GLN A 40 -9.31 5.92 9.58
N THR A 41 -8.12 5.40 9.93
CA THR A 41 -7.67 4.07 9.51
C THR A 41 -7.88 3.04 10.62
N ALA A 42 -8.54 1.95 10.29
CA ALA A 42 -8.83 0.86 11.20
C ALA A 42 -8.50 -0.50 10.58
N ARG A 43 -8.04 -1.42 11.40
CA ARG A 43 -7.72 -2.80 11.03
C ARG A 43 -8.68 -3.77 11.70
N VAL A 44 -9.13 -4.76 10.96
CA VAL A 44 -9.83 -5.93 11.47
C VAL A 44 -9.02 -7.17 11.10
N ILE A 45 -8.79 -8.04 12.07
CA ILE A 45 -8.14 -9.33 11.86
C ILE A 45 -9.19 -10.41 12.10
N LEU A 46 -9.43 -11.23 11.08
CA LEU A 46 -10.28 -12.40 11.14
C LEU A 46 -9.41 -13.64 11.34
N GLU A 47 -9.92 -14.67 12.02
CA GLU A 47 -9.23 -15.94 12.31
C GLU A 47 -7.81 -15.73 12.86
N ARG A 48 -7.64 -14.78 13.78
CA ARG A 48 -6.35 -14.36 14.33
C ARG A 48 -5.56 -15.54 14.89
N GLY A 49 -4.32 -15.69 14.40
CA GLY A 49 -3.41 -16.77 14.80
C GLY A 49 -3.72 -18.13 14.17
N GLN A 50 -4.66 -18.18 13.23
CA GLN A 50 -4.99 -19.37 12.45
C GLN A 50 -4.32 -19.35 11.07
N PRO A 51 -4.21 -20.51 10.36
CA PRO A 51 -3.60 -20.55 9.02
C PRO A 51 -4.31 -19.68 7.96
N ASP A 52 -5.60 -19.45 8.15
CA ASP A 52 -6.50 -18.65 7.31
C ASP A 52 -6.72 -17.23 7.85
N GLU A 53 -5.82 -16.73 8.71
CA GLU A 53 -5.83 -15.35 9.18
C GLU A 53 -5.90 -14.38 8.00
N LEU A 54 -6.86 -13.47 8.07
CA LEU A 54 -7.09 -12.43 7.07
C LEU A 54 -7.08 -11.05 7.74
N VAL A 55 -6.24 -10.16 7.21
CA VAL A 55 -6.12 -8.77 7.67
C VAL A 55 -6.93 -7.89 6.73
N LEU A 56 -7.81 -7.07 7.29
CA LEU A 56 -8.66 -6.13 6.57
C LEU A 56 -8.37 -4.71 7.07
N ASP A 57 -7.82 -3.87 6.22
CA ASP A 57 -7.59 -2.46 6.52
C ASP A 57 -8.67 -1.59 5.89
N PHE A 58 -9.19 -0.66 6.66
CA PHE A 58 -10.24 0.27 6.24
C PHE A 58 -9.74 1.70 6.41
N THR A 59 -9.74 2.48 5.34
CA THR A 59 -9.29 3.87 5.33
C THR A 59 -10.32 4.74 4.63
N SER A 60 -10.52 5.96 5.09
CA SER A 60 -11.29 6.95 4.35
C SER A 60 -10.42 7.60 3.27
N PHE A 61 -11.03 8.08 2.17
CA PHE A 61 -10.30 8.75 1.09
C PHE A 61 -9.40 9.86 1.62
N ILE A 62 -8.18 9.89 1.10
CA ILE A 62 -7.31 11.05 1.22
C ILE A 62 -7.59 11.96 0.02
N GLY A 63 -8.11 13.14 0.28
CA GLY A 63 -8.63 14.04 -0.75
C GLY A 63 -10.14 13.87 -0.96
N GLY A 64 -10.66 14.37 -2.07
CA GLY A 64 -12.10 14.40 -2.34
C GLY A 64 -12.62 13.22 -3.15
N SER A 65 -11.75 12.34 -3.66
CA SER A 65 -12.12 11.25 -4.57
C SER A 65 -11.17 10.07 -4.46
N LEU A 66 -11.61 8.91 -4.97
CA LEU A 66 -10.76 7.73 -5.10
C LEU A 66 -9.52 8.01 -5.97
N GLU A 67 -9.67 8.78 -7.04
CA GLU A 67 -8.55 9.11 -7.92
C GLU A 67 -7.48 9.94 -7.20
N GLU A 68 -7.87 10.90 -6.37
CA GLU A 68 -6.95 11.69 -5.55
C GLU A 68 -6.26 10.83 -4.50
N ASP A 69 -6.98 9.91 -3.86
CA ASP A 69 -6.39 8.94 -2.93
C ASP A 69 -5.33 8.07 -3.64
N LEU A 70 -5.68 7.48 -4.77
CA LEU A 70 -4.75 6.66 -5.56
C LEU A 70 -3.52 7.45 -6.02
N ARG A 71 -3.66 8.75 -6.31
CA ARG A 71 -2.55 9.63 -6.69
C ARG A 71 -1.53 9.84 -5.57
N GLN A 72 -1.94 9.72 -4.32
CA GLN A 72 -1.06 9.90 -3.16
C GLN A 72 -0.27 8.64 -2.80
N ARG A 73 -0.59 7.50 -3.45
CA ARG A 73 0.14 6.25 -3.26
C ARG A 73 1.59 6.38 -3.74
N ASP A 74 2.43 5.48 -3.25
CA ASP A 74 3.88 5.50 -3.55
C ASP A 74 4.18 5.21 -5.02
N PHE A 75 3.68 4.10 -5.55
CA PHE A 75 3.96 3.62 -6.89
C PHE A 75 2.66 3.36 -7.66
N THR A 76 2.73 3.47 -8.99
CA THR A 76 1.58 3.20 -9.87
C THR A 76 1.00 1.81 -9.68
N ILE A 77 1.86 0.81 -9.45
CA ILE A 77 1.47 -0.58 -9.20
C ILE A 77 0.66 -0.77 -7.90
N ASN A 78 0.76 0.17 -6.96
CA ASN A 78 -0.01 0.22 -5.71
C ASN A 78 -1.17 1.23 -5.78
N ALA A 79 -1.31 1.94 -6.90
CA ALA A 79 -2.32 2.99 -7.13
C ALA A 79 -3.47 2.47 -8.02
N MET A 80 -3.88 1.23 -7.78
CA MET A 80 -5.01 0.58 -8.46
C MET A 80 -6.06 0.18 -7.44
N ALA A 81 -7.31 0.15 -7.86
CA ALA A 81 -8.43 -0.28 -7.03
C ALA A 81 -9.40 -1.17 -7.82
N ILE A 82 -10.26 -1.88 -7.11
CA ILE A 82 -11.39 -2.63 -7.68
C ILE A 82 -12.63 -2.16 -6.96
N ASP A 83 -13.64 -1.75 -7.74
CA ASP A 83 -14.95 -1.44 -7.21
C ASP A 83 -15.65 -2.74 -6.77
N LEU A 84 -16.18 -2.77 -5.55
CA LEU A 84 -16.87 -3.95 -5.02
C LEU A 84 -18.17 -4.26 -5.75
N ASP A 85 -18.82 -3.25 -6.35
CA ASP A 85 -20.03 -3.43 -7.17
C ASP A 85 -19.69 -3.98 -8.56
N SER A 86 -18.43 -3.83 -9.01
CA SER A 86 -17.94 -4.27 -10.32
C SER A 86 -16.57 -4.92 -10.22
N LEU A 87 -16.50 -6.10 -9.60
CA LEU A 87 -15.24 -6.84 -9.34
C LEU A 87 -14.43 -7.23 -10.59
N LYS A 88 -14.96 -6.99 -11.77
CA LYS A 88 -14.32 -7.37 -13.06
C LYS A 88 -13.41 -6.28 -13.64
N VAL A 89 -13.54 -5.06 -13.15
CA VAL A 89 -12.82 -3.90 -13.70
C VAL A 89 -11.84 -3.36 -12.67
N VAL A 90 -10.57 -3.28 -13.07
CA VAL A 90 -9.55 -2.61 -12.28
C VAL A 90 -9.56 -1.13 -12.63
N ILE A 91 -9.75 -0.29 -11.62
CA ILE A 91 -9.61 1.16 -11.70
C ILE A 91 -8.11 1.45 -11.63
N ASP A 92 -7.54 1.93 -12.71
CA ASP A 92 -6.09 2.12 -12.88
C ASP A 92 -5.79 3.44 -13.60
N PRO A 93 -6.02 4.58 -12.95
CA PRO A 93 -5.85 5.89 -13.58
C PRO A 93 -4.39 6.22 -13.95
N TRP A 94 -3.43 5.54 -13.33
CA TRP A 94 -2.00 5.83 -13.48
C TRP A 94 -1.22 4.78 -14.26
N GLY A 95 -1.89 3.75 -14.78
CA GLY A 95 -1.29 2.72 -15.64
C GLY A 95 -0.42 1.70 -14.90
N GLY A 96 -0.75 1.36 -13.66
CA GLY A 96 -0.04 0.37 -12.86
C GLY A 96 -0.06 -1.03 -13.47
N GLN A 97 -1.15 -1.44 -14.13
CA GLN A 97 -1.22 -2.72 -14.83
C GLN A 97 -0.22 -2.80 -16.00
N ASP A 98 -0.06 -1.69 -16.75
CA ASP A 98 0.90 -1.61 -17.85
C ASP A 98 2.34 -1.62 -17.33
N ASP A 99 2.59 -0.95 -16.19
CA ASP A 99 3.89 -0.98 -15.54
C ASP A 99 4.26 -2.37 -15.06
N LEU A 100 3.34 -3.12 -14.46
CA LEU A 100 3.55 -4.52 -14.09
C LEU A 100 3.85 -5.42 -15.30
N LYS A 101 3.11 -5.25 -16.41
CA LYS A 101 3.35 -6.01 -17.65
C LYS A 101 4.71 -5.72 -18.27
N LYS A 102 5.20 -4.49 -18.12
CA LYS A 102 6.49 -4.03 -18.66
C LYS A 102 7.65 -4.25 -17.69
N GLY A 103 7.40 -4.83 -16.54
CA GLY A 103 8.42 -5.10 -15.52
C GLY A 103 9.08 -3.82 -14.99
N ARG A 104 8.35 -2.72 -14.83
CA ARG A 104 8.93 -1.45 -14.37
C ARG A 104 8.23 -0.90 -13.14
N LEU A 105 9.01 -0.29 -12.27
CA LEU A 105 8.51 0.48 -11.12
C LEU A 105 8.50 1.97 -11.47
N ARG A 106 7.33 2.61 -11.32
CA ARG A 106 7.14 4.04 -11.57
C ARG A 106 6.43 4.70 -10.39
N LEU A 107 6.74 5.95 -10.11
CA LEU A 107 6.08 6.71 -9.04
C LEU A 107 4.62 7.02 -9.38
N GLY A 108 3.74 6.94 -8.39
CA GLY A 108 2.36 7.41 -8.51
C GLY A 108 2.28 8.94 -8.54
N ASN A 109 3.23 9.62 -7.87
CA ASN A 109 3.34 11.08 -7.82
C ASN A 109 4.82 11.47 -7.87
N PRO A 110 5.21 12.47 -8.72
CA PRO A 110 6.60 12.92 -8.83
C PRO A 110 7.26 13.35 -7.51
N ASN A 111 6.49 13.84 -6.54
CA ASN A 111 7.00 14.25 -5.22
C ASN A 111 6.88 13.17 -4.14
N SER A 112 6.51 11.97 -4.53
CA SER A 112 6.19 10.85 -3.64
C SER A 112 7.30 10.56 -2.62
N MET A 113 8.56 10.47 -3.06
CA MET A 113 9.69 10.18 -2.18
C MET A 113 10.15 11.38 -1.34
N LEU A 114 9.83 12.60 -1.75
CA LEU A 114 10.14 13.81 -0.98
C LEU A 114 9.19 13.94 0.21
N SER A 115 7.92 13.59 0.02
CA SER A 115 6.92 13.62 1.09
C SER A 115 7.14 12.52 2.14
N ASP A 116 7.56 11.33 1.71
CA ASP A 116 7.89 10.22 2.62
C ASP A 116 9.17 9.50 2.14
N PRO A 117 10.35 9.83 2.70
CA PRO A 117 11.63 9.20 2.34
C PRO A 117 11.68 7.68 2.52
N LEU A 118 10.81 7.09 3.36
CA LEU A 118 10.73 5.63 3.52
C LEU A 118 10.38 4.93 2.20
N ARG A 119 9.73 5.62 1.27
CA ARG A 119 9.39 5.10 -0.06
C ARG A 119 10.62 4.70 -0.87
N ALA A 120 11.82 5.23 -0.52
CA ALA A 120 13.08 4.77 -1.11
C ALA A 120 13.38 3.30 -0.75
N LEU A 121 13.23 2.91 0.51
CA LEU A 121 13.38 1.51 0.92
C LEU A 121 12.27 0.62 0.34
N ARG A 122 11.04 1.15 0.29
CA ARG A 122 9.90 0.46 -0.35
C ARG A 122 10.15 0.21 -1.85
N ALA A 123 10.80 1.15 -2.57
CA ALA A 123 11.19 0.95 -3.97
C ALA A 123 12.11 -0.28 -4.11
N VAL A 124 13.15 -0.37 -3.28
CA VAL A 124 14.05 -1.54 -3.26
C VAL A 124 13.26 -2.83 -3.01
N ARG A 125 12.36 -2.82 -2.03
CA ARG A 125 11.51 -3.98 -1.75
C ARG A 125 10.61 -4.35 -2.92
N MET A 126 9.97 -3.38 -3.56
CA MET A 126 9.04 -3.63 -4.69
C MET A 126 9.78 -4.18 -5.92
N THR A 127 10.96 -3.63 -6.25
CA THR A 127 11.75 -4.16 -7.36
C THR A 127 12.11 -5.63 -7.15
N ARG A 128 12.53 -6.01 -5.94
CA ARG A 128 12.89 -7.40 -5.63
C ARG A 128 11.67 -8.32 -5.54
N ALA A 129 10.59 -7.87 -4.89
CA ALA A 129 9.39 -8.68 -4.69
C ALA A 129 8.65 -9.02 -5.98
N PHE A 130 8.74 -8.15 -7.00
CA PHE A 130 7.99 -8.24 -8.25
C PHE A 130 8.85 -8.32 -9.50
N ASP A 131 10.16 -8.38 -9.35
CA ASP A 131 11.14 -8.40 -10.46
C ASP A 131 10.93 -7.21 -11.42
N LEU A 132 11.01 -6.00 -10.88
CA LEU A 132 10.75 -4.76 -11.61
C LEU A 132 12.03 -3.93 -11.75
N ASP A 133 12.18 -3.27 -12.89
CA ASP A 133 13.23 -2.29 -13.11
C ASP A 133 12.82 -0.89 -12.59
N LEU A 134 13.80 -0.19 -12.01
CA LEU A 134 13.62 1.21 -11.60
C LEU A 134 13.64 2.13 -12.83
N THR A 135 12.67 3.04 -12.92
CA THR A 135 12.75 4.12 -13.91
C THR A 135 13.84 5.16 -13.53
N LEU A 136 14.33 5.91 -14.51
CA LEU A 136 15.32 6.97 -14.28
C LEU A 136 14.83 7.98 -13.25
N GLU A 137 13.56 8.34 -13.31
CA GLU A 137 12.92 9.26 -12.36
C GLU A 137 13.05 8.76 -10.91
N ILE A 138 12.83 7.47 -10.66
CA ILE A 138 13.00 6.89 -9.33
C ILE A 138 14.47 6.96 -8.89
N TYR A 139 15.40 6.66 -9.78
CA TYR A 139 16.83 6.74 -9.47
C TYR A 139 17.26 8.12 -8.98
N GLU A 140 16.79 9.17 -9.62
CA GLU A 140 17.08 10.56 -9.22
C GLU A 140 16.50 10.87 -7.85
N GLN A 141 15.26 10.47 -7.60
CA GLN A 141 14.59 10.70 -6.33
C GLN A 141 15.16 9.87 -5.18
N LEU A 142 15.60 8.63 -5.42
CA LEU A 142 16.28 7.80 -4.43
C LEU A 142 17.49 8.52 -3.82
N ARG A 143 18.30 9.19 -4.65
CA ARG A 143 19.50 9.92 -4.19
C ARG A 143 19.15 11.04 -3.20
N VAL A 144 17.99 11.68 -3.38
CA VAL A 144 17.51 12.73 -2.49
C VAL A 144 16.85 12.15 -1.25
N ALA A 145 16.01 11.15 -1.42
CA ALA A 145 15.26 10.51 -0.35
C ALA A 145 16.18 9.83 0.68
N ILE A 146 17.23 9.15 0.24
CA ILE A 146 18.21 8.49 1.14
C ILE A 146 18.83 9.49 2.12
N ARG A 147 19.14 10.70 1.68
CA ARG A 147 19.70 11.76 2.54
C ARG A 147 18.72 12.26 3.61
N ASN A 148 17.45 12.01 3.42
CA ASN A 148 16.37 12.43 4.30
C ASN A 148 15.78 11.27 5.14
N LEU A 149 16.35 10.08 5.09
CA LEU A 149 15.89 8.93 5.89
C LEU A 149 15.97 9.19 7.41
N ASN A 150 16.87 10.07 7.85
CA ASN A 150 16.97 10.50 9.24
C ASN A 150 15.71 11.22 9.78
N ARG A 151 14.80 11.64 8.90
CA ARG A 151 13.50 12.25 9.26
C ARG A 151 12.43 11.20 9.58
N ILE A 152 12.71 9.93 9.27
CA ILE A 152 11.80 8.81 9.49
C ILE A 152 12.15 8.12 10.82
N SER A 153 11.13 7.71 11.58
CA SER A 153 11.36 6.98 12.82
C SER A 153 12.13 5.68 12.57
N GLY A 154 13.03 5.34 13.48
CA GLY A 154 13.84 4.11 13.40
C GLY A 154 12.96 2.86 13.34
N GLU A 155 11.78 2.88 13.97
CA GLU A 155 10.81 1.81 13.94
C GLU A 155 10.30 1.55 12.51
N ARG A 156 9.85 2.59 11.78
CA ARG A 156 9.38 2.47 10.40
C ARG A 156 10.50 1.95 9.47
N ILE A 157 11.73 2.44 9.65
CA ILE A 157 12.89 1.99 8.87
C ILE A 157 13.16 0.51 9.14
N ARG A 158 13.23 0.11 10.43
CA ARG A 158 13.43 -1.28 10.84
C ARG A 158 12.39 -2.20 10.22
N ASP A 159 11.11 -1.84 10.31
CA ASP A 159 10.01 -2.67 9.84
C ASP A 159 10.05 -2.85 8.32
N GLU A 160 10.43 -1.81 7.58
CA GLU A 160 10.58 -1.92 6.13
C GLU A 160 11.81 -2.75 5.73
N LEU A 161 12.94 -2.60 6.45
CA LEU A 161 14.12 -3.43 6.25
C LEU A 161 13.85 -4.91 6.53
N LEU A 162 13.12 -5.24 7.60
CA LEU A 162 12.73 -6.62 7.88
C LEU A 162 11.86 -7.21 6.75
N LYS A 163 10.97 -6.42 6.15
CA LYS A 163 10.19 -6.84 4.97
C LYS A 163 11.08 -7.06 3.74
N CYS A 164 12.12 -6.24 3.55
CA CYS A 164 13.10 -6.48 2.49
C CYS A 164 13.83 -7.80 2.70
N LEU A 165 14.37 -8.03 3.90
CA LEU A 165 15.12 -9.24 4.25
C LEU A 165 14.29 -10.53 4.24
N ALA A 166 12.97 -10.42 4.35
CA ALA A 166 12.07 -11.56 4.25
C ALA A 166 11.80 -12.03 2.80
N ILE A 167 12.30 -11.29 1.79
CA ILE A 167 12.19 -11.71 0.39
C ILE A 167 13.24 -12.79 0.14
N PRO A 168 12.87 -13.99 -0.35
CA PRO A 168 13.83 -15.02 -0.70
C PRO A 168 14.81 -14.51 -1.76
N ASP A 169 16.07 -14.91 -1.66
CA ASP A 169 17.14 -14.62 -2.64
C ASP A 169 17.55 -13.13 -2.73
N LEU A 170 17.52 -12.42 -1.62
CA LEU A 170 18.17 -11.12 -1.47
C LEU A 170 19.68 -11.26 -1.38
#